data_5401845075fec2a96fe21513d956f7aa
#
_entry.id   5401845075fec2a96fe21513d956f7aa
#
_cell.length_a   1.000
_cell.length_b   1.000
_cell.length_c   1.000
_cell.angle_alpha   90.00
_cell.angle_beta   90.00
_cell.angle_gamma   90.00
#
_symmetry.space_group_name_H-M   'P 1'
#
loop_
_entity.id
_entity.type
_entity.pdbx_description
1 polymer ?
#
loop_
_entity_poly.entity_id
_entity_poly.type
_entity_poly.pdbx_seq_one_letter_code
_entity_poly.pdbx_strand_id
1 'polypeptide(L)'
;IRESAPQDKYLSFHNTLFYTPGLGFTIVFNRLACRAFILEVDPGNEMHDRWLIRCASAFGKVLFDSVCTASHVRHSSAVTSGDNRYFDLLKTYFKDELFGDRSKDESQKLSHFSAVFYDELSSEQKHELDIFTNDDGIISRLRKVFFPKRLRPTLISDLLLRVLFLFNKA
;
A
#
# COMPACT_ATOMS: atom_id res chain seq x y z
N ILE A 1 5.45 -4.08 23.28
CA ILE A 1 6.14 -3.61 22.06
C ILE A 1 5.94 -4.71 21.05
N ARG A 2 5.18 -4.46 19.99
CA ARG A 2 5.13 -5.38 18.84
C ARG A 2 6.37 -5.10 18.01
N GLU A 3 7.31 -6.03 17.98
CA GLU A 3 8.32 -6.05 16.95
C GLU A 3 7.61 -6.26 15.61
N SER A 4 7.62 -5.24 14.78
CA SER A 4 7.22 -5.40 13.39
C SER A 4 8.27 -6.25 12.68
N ALA A 5 7.83 -7.18 11.82
CA ALA A 5 8.74 -7.92 10.96
C ALA A 5 9.68 -6.95 10.20
N PRO A 6 10.91 -7.34 9.90
CA PRO A 6 11.85 -6.49 9.17
C PRO A 6 11.21 -6.01 7.87
N GLN A 7 11.04 -4.71 7.76
CA GLN A 7 10.28 -4.06 6.69
C GLN A 7 11.16 -3.69 5.49
N ASP A 8 12.48 -3.85 5.62
CA ASP A 8 13.47 -3.57 4.58
C ASP A 8 13.21 -4.30 3.24
N LYS A 9 12.56 -5.48 3.31
CA LYS A 9 12.26 -6.32 2.13
C LYS A 9 11.01 -5.90 1.35
N TYR A 10 10.21 -4.98 1.90
CA TYR A 10 8.90 -4.61 1.35
C TYR A 10 8.81 -3.13 1.03
N LEU A 11 9.94 -2.55 0.59
CA LEU A 11 10.07 -1.14 0.24
C LEU A 11 10.09 -0.90 -1.28
N SER A 12 9.96 -1.94 -2.09
CA SER A 12 9.89 -1.83 -3.54
C SER A 12 8.55 -1.29 -4.02
N PHE A 13 8.53 -0.70 -5.21
CA PHE A 13 7.34 -0.07 -5.77
C PHE A 13 6.11 -0.99 -5.76
N HIS A 14 6.22 -2.23 -6.26
CA HIS A 14 5.08 -3.16 -6.28
C HIS A 14 4.51 -3.49 -4.88
N ASN A 15 5.34 -3.49 -3.84
CA ASN A 15 4.84 -3.67 -2.46
C ASN A 15 4.01 -2.48 -2.02
N THR A 16 4.44 -1.26 -2.35
CA THR A 16 3.74 -0.03 -1.94
C THR A 16 2.41 0.19 -2.63
N LEU A 17 2.09 -0.58 -3.68
CA LEU A 17 0.77 -0.56 -4.30
C LEU A 17 -0.32 -1.05 -3.31
N PHE A 18 -0.01 -2.05 -2.47
CA PHE A 18 -0.98 -2.69 -1.56
C PHE A 18 -0.54 -2.76 -0.09
N TYR A 19 0.57 -2.12 0.24
CA TYR A 19 1.12 -2.12 1.60
C TYR A 19 1.81 -0.80 1.92
N THR A 20 1.59 -0.30 3.13
CA THR A 20 2.28 0.88 3.65
C THR A 20 3.23 0.44 4.75
N PRO A 21 4.55 0.46 4.51
CA PRO A 21 5.54 -0.04 5.47
C PRO A 21 5.78 0.85 6.69
N GLY A 22 5.27 2.07 6.71
CA GLY A 22 5.44 3.01 7.81
C GLY A 22 4.16 3.74 8.18
N LEU A 23 4.13 4.28 9.38
CA LEU A 23 3.08 5.20 9.83
C LEU A 23 3.57 6.64 9.64
N GLY A 24 2.69 7.57 9.30
CA GLY A 24 3.04 8.94 8.96
C GLY A 24 4.01 9.61 9.94
N PHE A 25 3.80 9.41 11.25
CA PHE A 25 4.67 10.00 12.29
C PHE A 25 6.05 9.31 12.42
N THR A 26 6.29 8.20 11.73
CA THR A 26 7.59 7.49 11.71
C THR A 26 8.38 7.73 10.42
N ILE A 27 7.85 8.53 9.50
CA ILE A 27 8.48 8.78 8.21
C ILE A 27 9.28 10.07 8.28
N VAL A 28 10.55 9.99 7.89
CA VAL A 28 11.42 11.15 7.69
C VAL A 28 11.77 11.23 6.21
N PHE A 29 11.60 12.39 5.61
CA PHE A 29 11.88 12.62 4.20
C PHE A 29 12.69 13.91 4.01
N ASN A 30 13.45 13.97 2.94
CA ASN A 30 14.23 15.14 2.61
C ASN A 30 13.36 16.23 1.95
N ARG A 31 13.89 17.44 1.86
CA ARG A 31 13.19 18.59 1.29
C ARG A 31 12.77 18.38 -0.17
N LEU A 32 13.57 17.64 -0.93
CA LEU A 32 13.28 17.39 -2.35
C LEU A 32 12.03 16.50 -2.48
N ALA A 33 11.96 15.40 -1.72
CA ALA A 33 10.79 14.52 -1.70
C ALA A 33 9.53 15.26 -1.21
N CYS A 34 9.67 16.13 -0.20
CA CYS A 34 8.56 16.96 0.27
C CYS A 34 7.99 17.83 -0.84
N ARG A 35 8.84 18.57 -1.55
CA ARG A 35 8.38 19.44 -2.63
C ARG A 35 7.77 18.66 -3.77
N ALA A 36 8.47 17.67 -4.30
CA ALA A 36 8.07 16.93 -5.49
C ALA A 36 6.79 16.10 -5.28
N PHE A 37 6.55 15.59 -4.08
CA PHE A 37 5.50 14.59 -3.86
C PHE A 37 4.36 15.03 -2.95
N ILE A 38 4.50 16.14 -2.24
CA ILE A 38 3.47 16.61 -1.29
C ILE A 38 3.04 18.04 -1.62
N LEU A 39 3.98 18.96 -1.88
CA LEU A 39 3.65 20.36 -2.05
C LEU A 39 3.24 20.71 -3.50
N GLU A 40 3.77 19.99 -4.47
CA GLU A 40 3.56 20.28 -5.90
C GLU A 40 2.52 19.34 -6.55
N VAL A 41 2.12 18.28 -5.85
CA VAL A 41 1.19 17.27 -6.37
C VAL A 41 0.10 16.98 -5.34
N ASP A 42 -1.15 16.96 -5.79
CA ASP A 42 -2.29 16.57 -4.97
C ASP A 42 -2.37 15.03 -4.85
N PRO A 43 -2.29 14.47 -3.63
CA PRO A 43 -2.42 13.02 -3.41
C PRO A 43 -3.87 12.50 -3.60
N GLY A 44 -4.85 13.38 -3.85
CA GLY A 44 -6.26 13.02 -3.92
C GLY A 44 -6.80 12.47 -2.59
N ASN A 45 -7.48 11.35 -2.63
CA ASN A 45 -8.05 10.70 -1.43
C ASN A 45 -7.06 9.77 -0.71
N GLU A 46 -5.79 9.73 -1.13
CA GLU A 46 -4.82 8.86 -0.49
C GLU A 46 -4.22 9.49 0.77
N MET A 47 -3.94 8.65 1.77
CA MET A 47 -3.24 9.10 2.97
C MET A 47 -1.82 9.52 2.63
N HIS A 48 -1.37 10.65 3.16
CA HIS A 48 -0.09 11.28 2.87
C HIS A 48 1.12 10.35 3.08
N ASP A 49 1.08 9.47 4.07
CA ASP A 49 2.14 8.51 4.36
C ASP A 49 2.26 7.45 3.26
N ARG A 50 1.15 6.91 2.81
CA ARG A 50 1.11 5.92 1.73
C ARG A 50 1.52 6.53 0.39
N TRP A 51 0.97 7.70 0.07
CA TRP A 51 1.34 8.45 -1.12
C TRP A 51 2.84 8.73 -1.18
N LEU A 52 3.40 9.30 -0.10
CA LEU A 52 4.82 9.64 -0.03
C LEU A 52 5.72 8.42 -0.20
N ILE A 53 5.43 7.31 0.49
CA ILE A 53 6.22 6.08 0.39
C ILE A 53 6.14 5.50 -1.03
N ARG A 54 4.98 5.51 -1.67
CA ARG A 54 4.81 5.05 -3.05
C ARG A 54 5.63 5.91 -4.02
N CYS A 55 5.53 7.22 -3.94
CA CYS A 55 6.35 8.13 -4.74
C CYS A 55 7.85 7.91 -4.49
N ALA A 56 8.26 7.82 -3.23
CA ALA A 56 9.67 7.60 -2.90
C ALA A 56 10.19 6.24 -3.37
N SER A 57 9.36 5.21 -3.40
CA SER A 57 9.74 3.89 -3.93
C SER A 57 9.77 3.86 -5.46
N ALA A 58 8.99 4.71 -6.13
CA ALA A 58 8.98 4.84 -7.58
C ALA A 58 10.18 5.63 -8.11
N PHE A 59 10.48 6.76 -7.49
CA PHE A 59 11.41 7.76 -8.03
C PHE A 59 12.68 7.98 -7.19
N GLY A 60 12.81 7.31 -6.06
CA GLY A 60 13.91 7.52 -5.14
C GLY A 60 14.33 6.28 -4.41
N LYS A 61 14.64 6.45 -3.13
CA LYS A 61 15.06 5.37 -2.25
C LYS A 61 14.36 5.49 -0.90
N VAL A 62 13.69 4.44 -0.49
CA VAL A 62 13.13 4.26 0.85
C VAL A 62 14.10 3.41 1.67
N LEU A 63 14.44 3.87 2.86
CA LEU A 63 15.30 3.17 3.81
C LEU A 63 14.51 2.86 5.06
N PHE A 64 14.72 1.69 5.61
CA PHE A 64 14.17 1.29 6.90
C PHE A 64 15.23 1.42 7.98
N ASP A 65 14.88 2.12 9.07
CA ASP A 65 15.68 2.17 10.28
C ASP A 65 15.00 1.31 11.36
N SER A 66 15.71 0.34 11.90
CA SER A 66 15.21 -0.54 12.98
C SER A 66 15.26 0.09 14.36
N VAL A 67 15.86 1.27 14.50
CA VAL A 67 15.93 1.97 15.79
C VAL A 67 14.58 2.56 16.14
N CYS A 68 14.02 2.15 17.29
CA CYS A 68 12.76 2.69 17.79
C CYS A 68 12.98 4.09 18.37
N THR A 69 12.60 5.11 17.62
CA THR A 69 12.75 6.53 18.02
C THR A 69 11.43 7.17 18.47
N ALA A 70 10.29 6.50 18.28
CA ALA A 70 8.98 7.02 18.63
C ALA A 70 8.11 5.95 19.32
N SER A 71 7.25 6.38 20.24
CA SER A 71 6.26 5.53 20.89
C SER A 71 4.85 5.95 20.46
N HIS A 72 4.07 4.99 19.99
CA HIS A 72 2.67 5.22 19.64
C HIS A 72 1.77 4.95 20.84
N VAL A 73 1.24 6.02 21.44
CA VAL A 73 0.25 5.92 22.52
C VAL A 73 -1.14 5.80 21.90
N ARG A 74 -1.83 4.72 22.22
CA ARG A 74 -3.21 4.47 21.74
C ARG A 74 -4.22 4.92 22.79
N HIS A 75 -5.21 5.67 22.38
CA HIS A 75 -6.37 6.05 23.18
C HIS A 75 -7.59 5.27 22.68
N SER A 76 -8.60 5.10 23.54
CA SER A 76 -9.84 4.39 23.18
C SER A 76 -10.60 5.03 22.02
N SER A 77 -10.37 6.33 21.77
CA SER A 77 -10.95 7.09 20.67
C SER A 77 -10.05 7.18 19.42
N ALA A 78 -8.92 6.46 19.37
CA ALA A 78 -8.02 6.50 18.21
C ALA A 78 -8.67 5.80 17.01
N VAL A 79 -8.53 6.40 15.83
CA VAL A 79 -9.05 5.86 14.55
C VAL A 79 -8.54 4.44 14.27
N THR A 80 -7.38 4.09 14.80
CA THR A 80 -6.75 2.76 14.69
C THR A 80 -6.79 2.01 16.02
N SER A 81 -7.91 2.00 16.72
CA SER A 81 -8.09 1.21 17.94
C SER A 81 -8.20 -0.27 17.58
N GLY A 82 -7.21 -1.05 17.93
CA GLY A 82 -7.21 -2.48 17.66
C GLY A 82 -6.59 -3.26 18.80
N ASP A 83 -7.40 -3.66 19.76
CA ASP A 83 -7.09 -4.69 20.76
C ASP A 83 -7.67 -6.05 20.34
N ASN A 84 -7.74 -6.26 19.02
CA ASN A 84 -8.39 -7.44 18.47
C ASN A 84 -7.37 -8.57 18.30
N ARG A 85 -7.76 -9.78 18.72
CA ARG A 85 -7.01 -11.00 18.44
C ARG A 85 -6.79 -11.11 16.94
N TYR A 86 -5.67 -11.68 16.52
CA TYR A 86 -5.28 -11.80 15.11
C TYR A 86 -6.41 -12.33 14.20
N PHE A 87 -7.24 -13.27 14.71
CA PHE A 87 -8.40 -13.79 14.00
C PHE A 87 -9.55 -12.79 13.85
N ASP A 88 -9.77 -11.92 14.83
CA ASP A 88 -10.80 -10.87 14.74
C ASP A 88 -10.38 -9.78 13.75
N LEU A 89 -9.09 -9.45 13.72
CA LEU A 89 -8.52 -8.56 12.71
C LEU A 89 -8.66 -9.14 11.30
N LEU A 90 -8.37 -10.43 11.12
CA LEU A 90 -8.56 -11.10 9.83
C LEU A 90 -10.03 -11.13 9.43
N LYS A 91 -10.93 -11.43 10.36
CA LYS A 91 -12.37 -11.51 10.11
C LYS A 91 -12.96 -10.14 9.76
N THR A 92 -12.58 -9.09 10.49
CA THR A 92 -12.99 -7.71 10.22
C THR A 92 -12.39 -7.24 8.89
N TYR A 93 -11.11 -7.51 8.66
CA TYR A 93 -10.44 -7.22 7.39
C TYR A 93 -11.16 -7.89 6.21
N PHE A 94 -11.49 -9.19 6.33
CA PHE A 94 -12.23 -9.91 5.31
C PHE A 94 -13.63 -9.34 5.07
N LYS A 95 -14.33 -9.01 6.15
CA LYS A 95 -15.68 -8.46 6.06
C LYS A 95 -15.67 -7.08 5.39
N ASP A 96 -14.76 -6.21 5.81
CA ASP A 96 -14.66 -4.84 5.29
C ASP A 96 -14.14 -4.83 3.85
N GLU A 97 -13.23 -5.75 3.50
CA GLU A 97 -12.66 -5.85 2.16
C GLU A 97 -13.62 -6.56 1.18
N LEU A 98 -14.33 -7.62 1.61
CA LEU A 98 -15.28 -8.34 0.74
C LEU A 98 -16.62 -7.63 0.57
N PHE A 99 -17.09 -6.90 1.59
CA PHE A 99 -18.41 -6.30 1.60
C PHE A 99 -18.39 -4.77 1.66
N GLY A 100 -17.22 -4.15 1.85
CA GLY A 100 -17.04 -2.70 1.88
C GLY A 100 -16.64 -2.10 0.53
N ASP A 101 -16.68 -0.76 0.46
CA ASP A 101 -16.26 0.00 -0.72
C ASP A 101 -14.75 0.20 -0.85
N ARG A 102 -13.96 -0.44 0.02
CA ARG A 102 -12.49 -0.30 0.08
C ARG A 102 -11.81 -0.67 -1.23
N SER A 103 -12.30 -1.67 -1.93
CA SER A 103 -11.68 -2.11 -3.18
C SER A 103 -11.79 -1.06 -4.29
N LYS A 104 -12.92 -0.38 -4.35
CA LYS A 104 -13.11 0.73 -5.29
C LYS A 104 -12.19 1.90 -4.95
N ASP A 105 -12.01 2.17 -3.67
CA ASP A 105 -11.12 3.21 -3.15
C ASP A 105 -9.65 2.91 -3.50
N GLU A 106 -9.19 1.66 -3.33
CA GLU A 106 -7.83 1.26 -3.71
C GLU A 106 -7.58 1.37 -5.24
N SER A 107 -8.51 0.90 -6.05
CA SER A 107 -8.43 1.03 -7.50
C SER A 107 -8.39 2.49 -7.94
N GLN A 108 -9.21 3.36 -7.34
CA GLN A 108 -9.21 4.79 -7.62
C GLN A 108 -7.88 5.46 -7.24
N LYS A 109 -7.28 5.10 -6.11
CA LYS A 109 -5.98 5.60 -5.68
C LYS A 109 -4.86 5.20 -6.64
N LEU A 110 -4.84 3.95 -7.10
CA LEU A 110 -3.87 3.49 -8.08
C LEU A 110 -4.07 4.18 -9.45
N SER A 111 -5.32 4.36 -9.87
CA SER A 111 -5.64 5.08 -11.10
C SER A 111 -5.23 6.56 -11.02
N HIS A 112 -5.44 7.19 -9.86
CA HIS A 112 -4.99 8.56 -9.63
C HIS A 112 -3.47 8.66 -9.68
N PHE A 113 -2.74 7.78 -9.00
CA PHE A 113 -1.28 7.72 -9.06
C PHE A 113 -0.78 7.53 -10.49
N SER A 114 -1.43 6.63 -11.25
CA SER A 114 -1.15 6.42 -12.66
C SER A 114 -1.36 7.70 -13.48
N ALA A 115 -2.49 8.39 -13.31
CA ALA A 115 -2.78 9.61 -14.05
C ALA A 115 -1.76 10.73 -13.80
N VAL A 116 -1.17 10.77 -12.61
CA VAL A 116 -0.18 11.79 -12.23
C VAL A 116 1.21 11.46 -12.74
N PHE A 117 1.65 10.20 -12.60
CA PHE A 117 3.07 9.85 -12.75
C PHE A 117 3.39 8.82 -13.83
N TYR A 118 2.38 8.33 -14.58
CA TYR A 118 2.59 7.22 -15.52
C TYR A 118 3.77 7.45 -16.47
N ASP A 119 3.87 8.63 -17.07
CA ASP A 119 4.90 8.90 -18.07
C ASP A 119 6.33 8.89 -17.50
N GLU A 120 6.47 9.18 -16.21
CA GLU A 120 7.74 9.25 -15.49
C GLU A 120 8.21 7.90 -14.95
N LEU A 121 7.31 6.90 -14.90
CA LEU A 121 7.63 5.57 -14.41
C LEU A 121 8.54 4.80 -15.38
N SER A 122 9.40 3.95 -14.85
CA SER A 122 10.15 2.97 -15.66
C SER A 122 9.22 1.97 -16.34
N SER A 123 9.71 1.32 -17.40
CA SER A 123 8.91 0.31 -18.13
C SER A 123 8.45 -0.85 -17.22
N GLU A 124 9.26 -1.25 -16.25
CA GLU A 124 8.88 -2.27 -15.27
C GLU A 124 7.76 -1.79 -14.36
N GLN A 125 7.88 -0.57 -13.82
CA GLN A 125 6.86 0.03 -12.95
C GLN A 125 5.54 0.27 -13.68
N LYS A 126 5.59 0.71 -14.94
CA LYS A 126 4.40 0.83 -15.82
C LYS A 126 3.71 -0.52 -15.95
N HIS A 127 4.47 -1.55 -16.29
CA HIS A 127 3.93 -2.90 -16.42
C HIS A 127 3.30 -3.42 -15.13
N GLU A 128 3.95 -3.20 -13.97
CA GLU A 128 3.40 -3.56 -12.66
C GLU A 128 2.09 -2.81 -12.38
N LEU A 129 2.06 -1.50 -12.63
CA LEU A 129 0.89 -0.67 -12.37
C LEU A 129 -0.28 -1.03 -13.30
N ASP A 130 0.00 -1.27 -14.59
CA ASP A 130 -1.00 -1.65 -15.58
C ASP A 130 -1.72 -2.97 -15.23
N ILE A 131 -1.00 -3.94 -14.64
CA ILE A 131 -1.62 -5.19 -14.18
C ILE A 131 -2.73 -4.91 -13.16
N PHE A 132 -2.54 -3.91 -12.28
CA PHE A 132 -3.46 -3.64 -11.19
C PHE A 132 -4.51 -2.56 -11.48
N THR A 133 -4.25 -1.67 -12.43
CA THR A 133 -5.20 -0.61 -12.85
C THR A 133 -6.14 -1.06 -13.97
N ASN A 134 -5.72 -2.00 -14.82
CA ASN A 134 -6.57 -2.53 -15.88
C ASN A 134 -7.57 -3.54 -15.32
N ASP A 135 -8.84 -3.39 -15.69
CA ASP A 135 -9.93 -4.24 -15.22
C ASP A 135 -10.64 -4.96 -16.39
N ASP A 136 -9.85 -5.60 -17.24
CA ASP A 136 -10.30 -6.27 -18.46
C ASP A 136 -10.88 -7.68 -18.21
N GLY A 137 -11.72 -7.83 -17.21
CA GLY A 137 -12.45 -9.05 -16.93
C GLY A 137 -11.60 -10.18 -16.31
N ILE A 138 -11.90 -11.44 -16.66
CA ILE A 138 -11.31 -12.62 -16.00
C ILE A 138 -9.79 -12.72 -16.22
N ILE A 139 -9.30 -12.35 -17.39
CA ILE A 139 -7.88 -12.42 -17.72
C ILE A 139 -7.07 -11.45 -16.82
N SER A 140 -7.56 -10.24 -16.63
CA SER A 140 -6.94 -9.26 -15.73
C SER A 140 -6.89 -9.80 -14.29
N ARG A 141 -7.98 -10.36 -13.79
CA ARG A 141 -8.02 -10.98 -12.44
C ARG A 141 -6.98 -12.07 -12.29
N LEU A 142 -6.85 -12.96 -13.28
CA LEU A 142 -5.85 -14.02 -13.27
C LEU A 142 -4.42 -13.46 -13.27
N ARG A 143 -4.14 -12.39 -14.05
CA ARG A 143 -2.83 -11.71 -14.03
C ARG A 143 -2.50 -11.14 -12.65
N LYS A 144 -3.48 -10.51 -11.98
CA LYS A 144 -3.33 -10.00 -10.59
C LYS A 144 -3.04 -11.15 -9.60
N VAL A 145 -3.78 -12.26 -9.69
CA VAL A 145 -3.61 -13.43 -8.81
C VAL A 145 -2.25 -14.10 -8.99
N PHE A 146 -1.81 -14.28 -10.25
CA PHE A 146 -0.56 -14.97 -10.56
C PHE A 146 0.63 -14.01 -10.69
N PHE A 147 0.49 -12.77 -10.21
CA PHE A 147 1.61 -11.83 -10.18
C PHE A 147 2.81 -12.45 -9.45
N PRO A 148 4.02 -12.49 -10.07
CA PRO A 148 5.12 -13.32 -9.57
C PRO A 148 5.78 -12.80 -8.30
N LYS A 149 5.65 -11.48 -8.05
CA LYS A 149 6.24 -10.85 -6.88
C LYS A 149 5.25 -10.83 -5.72
N ARG A 150 5.78 -10.80 -4.51
CA ARG A 150 5.00 -10.73 -3.29
C ARG A 150 4.57 -9.29 -3.02
N LEU A 151 3.28 -9.07 -2.80
CA LEU A 151 2.71 -7.74 -2.60
C LEU A 151 2.63 -7.32 -1.13
N ARG A 152 2.54 -8.31 -0.22
CA ARG A 152 2.40 -8.06 1.22
C ARG A 152 3.41 -8.83 2.07
N PRO A 153 3.77 -8.34 3.28
CA PRO A 153 4.85 -8.90 4.09
C PRO A 153 4.62 -10.33 4.56
N THR A 154 3.37 -10.71 4.88
CA THR A 154 3.07 -12.07 5.35
C THR A 154 2.44 -12.91 4.23
N LEU A 155 2.74 -14.22 4.19
CA LEU A 155 2.16 -15.14 3.21
C LEU A 155 0.63 -15.12 3.27
N ILE A 156 0.09 -15.12 4.48
CA ILE A 156 -1.36 -15.11 4.69
C ILE A 156 -1.99 -13.85 4.12
N SER A 157 -1.45 -12.67 4.44
CA SER A 157 -1.99 -11.41 3.91
C SER A 157 -1.86 -11.29 2.39
N ASP A 158 -0.78 -11.84 1.81
CA ASP A 158 -0.58 -11.87 0.36
C ASP A 158 -1.58 -12.81 -0.33
N LEU A 159 -1.79 -14.02 0.21
CA LEU A 159 -2.78 -14.96 -0.30
C LEU A 159 -4.21 -14.40 -0.20
N LEU A 160 -4.53 -13.73 0.91
CA LEU A 160 -5.83 -13.07 1.07
C LEU A 160 -6.06 -11.98 0.03
N LEU A 161 -5.05 -11.15 -0.23
CA LEU A 161 -5.12 -10.14 -1.29
C LEU A 161 -5.38 -10.79 -2.67
N ARG A 162 -4.69 -11.91 -2.98
CA ARG A 162 -4.89 -12.63 -4.24
C ARG A 162 -6.29 -13.22 -4.37
N VAL A 163 -6.86 -13.71 -3.27
CA VAL A 163 -8.26 -14.15 -3.24
C VAL A 163 -9.21 -12.98 -3.54
N LEU A 164 -8.94 -11.78 -3.00
CA LEU A 164 -9.74 -10.58 -3.29
C LEU A 164 -9.71 -10.20 -4.78
N PHE A 165 -8.55 -10.34 -5.45
CA PHE A 165 -8.45 -10.12 -6.89
C PHE A 165 -9.38 -11.05 -7.70
N LEU A 166 -9.57 -12.32 -7.28
CA LEU A 166 -10.51 -13.23 -7.96
C LEU A 166 -11.95 -12.70 -7.94
N PHE A 167 -12.33 -12.07 -6.84
CA PHE A 167 -13.68 -11.52 -6.66
C PHE A 167 -13.81 -10.06 -7.14
N ASN A 168 -12.79 -9.52 -7.79
CA ASN A 168 -12.72 -8.09 -8.19
C ASN A 168 -12.95 -7.14 -7.01
N LYS A 169 -12.30 -7.45 -5.89
CA LYS A 169 -12.45 -6.76 -4.60
C LYS A 169 -11.14 -6.13 -4.10
N ALA A 170 -10.14 -5.98 -4.97
CA ALA A 170 -8.88 -5.27 -4.67
C ALA A 170 -8.23 -4.74 -5.95
#